data_c86ee4bdbe2d9c23ca74a9ba4b21355c
#
_entry.id   c86ee4bdbe2d9c23ca74a9ba4b21355c
#
_cell.length_a   1.000
_cell.length_b   1.000
_cell.length_c   1.000
_cell.angle_alpha   90.00
_cell.angle_beta   90.00
_cell.angle_gamma   90.00
#
_symmetry.space_group_name_H-M   'P 1'
#
loop_
_entity.id
_entity.type
_entity.pdbx_description
1 polymer ?
#
loop_
_entity_poly.entity_id
_entity_poly.type
_entity_poly.pdbx_seq_one_letter_code
_entity_poly.pdbx_strand_id
1 'polypeptide(L)'
;MDSQSERELHILEHLAHNPDTTQADLATLLGVAVGSVNWYLKRLINKGYVKVRQMQRRRRRYLVTPQGLAEKARLTQAYMQASLRFYREMRGQARSLLTQVMESRYDMVRIEGDGDLADICRLTCLEQKVRVVEEEDANHVPALVVEGMQLSLRWPQDVEDGST
;
A
#
# COMPACT_ATOMS: atom_id res chain seq x y z
N MET A 1 -6.63 7.20 -1.91
CA MET A 1 -6.92 8.17 -0.83
C MET A 1 -5.74 9.13 -0.76
N ASP A 2 -5.90 10.39 -0.37
CA ASP A 2 -4.73 11.24 -0.21
C ASP A 2 -3.97 10.89 1.08
N SER A 3 -2.66 11.11 1.08
CA SER A 3 -1.75 10.83 2.19
C SER A 3 -2.17 11.51 3.52
N GLN A 4 -2.91 12.61 3.45
CA GLN A 4 -3.40 13.33 4.63
C GLN A 4 -4.57 12.59 5.30
N SER A 5 -5.55 12.15 4.53
CA SER A 5 -6.71 11.37 5.02
C SER A 5 -6.28 10.03 5.61
N GLU A 6 -5.26 9.42 5.04
CA GLU A 6 -4.68 8.18 5.54
C GLU A 6 -4.03 8.38 6.93
N ARG A 7 -3.25 9.45 7.09
CA ARG A 7 -2.66 9.80 8.39
C ARG A 7 -3.72 10.18 9.44
N GLU A 8 -4.77 10.91 9.06
CA GLU A 8 -5.89 11.21 9.96
C GLU A 8 -6.59 9.91 10.42
N LEU A 9 -6.78 8.93 9.52
CA LEU A 9 -7.32 7.62 9.85
C LEU A 9 -6.44 6.89 10.88
N HIS A 10 -5.14 6.76 10.62
CA HIS A 10 -4.21 6.10 11.54
C HIS A 10 -4.17 6.76 12.92
N ILE A 11 -4.23 8.10 12.99
CA ILE A 11 -4.31 8.82 14.27
C ILE A 11 -5.62 8.46 15.00
N LEU A 12 -6.77 8.52 14.32
CA LEU A 12 -8.06 8.21 14.94
C LEU A 12 -8.14 6.75 15.41
N GLU A 13 -7.57 5.82 14.65
CA GLU A 13 -7.47 4.40 15.03
C GLU A 13 -6.62 4.23 16.30
N HIS A 14 -5.43 4.81 16.29
CA HIS A 14 -4.54 4.69 17.44
C HIS A 14 -5.13 5.31 18.71
N LEU A 15 -5.72 6.52 18.60
CA LEU A 15 -6.34 7.21 19.74
C LEU A 15 -7.57 6.48 20.28
N ALA A 16 -8.32 5.77 19.44
CA ALA A 16 -9.47 4.98 19.89
C ALA A 16 -9.06 3.85 20.83
N HIS A 17 -7.87 3.27 20.65
CA HIS A 17 -7.35 2.18 21.48
C HIS A 17 -6.39 2.69 22.58
N ASN A 18 -5.64 3.75 22.30
CA ASN A 18 -4.58 4.29 23.18
C ASN A 18 -4.78 5.79 23.43
N PRO A 19 -5.77 6.20 24.24
CA PRO A 19 -6.08 7.63 24.47
C PRO A 19 -4.99 8.38 25.25
N ASP A 20 -4.10 7.68 25.96
CA ASP A 20 -3.02 8.24 26.78
C ASP A 20 -1.68 8.33 26.02
N THR A 21 -1.68 8.08 24.72
CA THR A 21 -0.50 8.15 23.84
C THR A 21 0.11 9.56 23.82
N THR A 22 1.41 9.64 23.58
CA THR A 22 2.11 10.92 23.42
C THR A 22 2.19 11.33 21.94
N GLN A 23 2.47 12.62 21.69
CA GLN A 23 2.72 13.08 20.32
C GLN A 23 4.00 12.47 19.71
N ALA A 24 4.97 12.11 20.56
CA ALA A 24 6.18 11.43 20.13
C ALA A 24 5.89 9.99 19.67
N ASP A 25 5.06 9.25 20.40
CA ASP A 25 4.64 7.89 20.02
C ASP A 25 3.88 7.91 18.69
N LEU A 26 2.96 8.87 18.51
CA LEU A 26 2.25 9.07 17.24
C LEU A 26 3.20 9.44 16.10
N ALA A 27 4.23 10.25 16.36
CA ALA A 27 5.22 10.62 15.36
C ALA A 27 6.02 9.41 14.89
N THR A 28 6.44 8.56 15.83
CA THR A 28 7.11 7.28 15.53
C THR A 28 6.20 6.36 14.72
N LEU A 29 4.95 6.18 15.14
CA LEU A 29 3.96 5.34 14.46
C LEU A 29 3.73 5.78 13.01
N LEU A 30 3.65 7.08 12.77
CA LEU A 30 3.35 7.65 11.46
C LEU A 30 4.59 7.90 10.58
N GLY A 31 5.80 7.72 11.13
CA GLY A 31 7.04 8.04 10.43
C GLY A 31 7.18 9.53 10.08
N VAL A 32 6.67 10.45 10.92
CA VAL A 32 6.68 11.90 10.67
C VAL A 32 7.24 12.68 11.86
N ALA A 33 7.58 13.95 11.65
CA ALA A 33 8.01 14.83 12.72
C ALA A 33 6.88 15.11 13.73
N VAL A 34 7.23 15.31 15.01
CA VAL A 34 6.27 15.64 16.09
C VAL A 34 5.45 16.90 15.77
N GLY A 35 6.06 17.89 15.11
CA GLY A 35 5.36 19.09 14.64
C GLY A 35 4.21 18.79 13.68
N SER A 36 4.38 17.81 12.80
CA SER A 36 3.32 17.34 11.89
C SER A 36 2.18 16.68 12.65
N VAL A 37 2.49 15.84 13.66
CA VAL A 37 1.47 15.23 14.53
C VAL A 37 0.68 16.30 15.27
N ASN A 38 1.34 17.32 15.81
CA ASN A 38 0.65 18.42 16.48
C ASN A 38 -0.30 19.15 15.54
N TRP A 39 0.07 19.34 14.27
CA TRP A 39 -0.79 19.95 13.26
C TRP A 39 -2.03 19.07 12.97
N TYR A 40 -1.85 17.75 12.78
CA TYR A 40 -2.96 16.82 12.60
C TYR A 40 -3.91 16.81 13.79
N LEU A 41 -3.37 16.71 15.02
CA LEU A 41 -4.16 16.72 16.25
C LEU A 41 -4.97 18.01 16.41
N LYS A 42 -4.37 19.17 16.18
CA LYS A 42 -5.09 20.45 16.19
C LYS A 42 -6.24 20.47 15.20
N ARG A 43 -6.01 19.95 13.99
CA ARG A 43 -7.04 19.87 12.95
C ARG A 43 -8.19 18.95 13.37
N LEU A 44 -7.90 17.76 13.91
CA LEU A 44 -8.91 16.81 14.39
C LEU A 44 -9.72 17.38 15.58
N ILE A 45 -9.06 18.13 16.45
CA ILE A 45 -9.70 18.81 17.58
C ILE A 45 -10.60 19.93 17.08
N ASN A 46 -10.15 20.77 16.15
CA ASN A 46 -10.94 21.86 15.56
C ASN A 46 -12.17 21.34 14.80
N LYS A 47 -12.07 20.17 14.18
CA LYS A 47 -13.20 19.48 13.53
C LYS A 47 -14.16 18.80 14.52
N GLY A 48 -13.82 18.78 15.83
CA GLY A 48 -14.61 18.11 16.86
C GLY A 48 -14.48 16.58 16.86
N TYR A 49 -13.53 16.00 16.15
CA TYR A 49 -13.31 14.55 16.08
C TYR A 49 -12.54 14.01 17.28
N VAL A 50 -11.74 14.86 17.91
CA VAL A 50 -10.94 14.53 19.10
C VAL A 50 -11.14 15.60 20.17
N LYS A 51 -11.30 15.19 21.43
CA LYS A 51 -11.27 16.05 22.61
C LYS A 51 -10.00 15.79 23.41
N VAL A 52 -9.40 16.87 23.95
CA VAL A 52 -8.23 16.78 24.83
C VAL A 52 -8.69 17.02 26.27
N ARG A 53 -8.31 16.11 27.16
CA ARG A 53 -8.41 16.30 28.60
C ARG A 53 -7.02 16.48 29.18
N GLN A 54 -6.83 17.54 29.95
CA GLN A 54 -5.62 17.74 30.74
C GLN A 54 -5.70 16.81 31.97
N MET A 55 -4.73 15.93 32.11
CA MET A 55 -4.55 15.09 33.28
C MET A 55 -3.52 15.74 34.25
N GLN A 56 -3.38 15.23 35.46
CA GLN A 56 -2.38 15.73 36.41
C GLN A 56 -0.95 15.65 35.80
N ARG A 57 -0.08 16.63 36.13
CA ARG A 57 1.35 16.67 35.73
C ARG A 57 1.62 16.71 34.22
N ARG A 58 0.98 17.61 33.47
CA ARG A 58 1.25 17.85 32.04
C ARG A 58 0.89 16.69 31.09
N ARG A 59 0.26 15.61 31.57
CA ARG A 59 -0.25 14.54 30.68
C ARG A 59 -1.53 15.00 29.99
N ARG A 60 -1.61 14.77 28.69
CA ARG A 60 -2.81 15.00 27.87
C ARG A 60 -3.40 13.65 27.51
N ARG A 61 -4.71 13.58 27.58
CA ARG A 61 -5.49 12.43 27.10
C ARG A 61 -6.32 12.85 25.91
N TYR A 62 -6.22 12.10 24.82
CA TYR A 62 -6.94 12.34 23.58
C TYR A 62 -8.12 11.39 23.49
N LEU A 63 -9.33 11.91 23.42
CA LEU A 63 -10.56 11.12 23.35
C LEU A 63 -11.20 11.30 21.99
N VAL A 64 -11.39 10.21 21.26
CA VAL A 64 -12.17 10.23 20.01
C VAL A 64 -13.64 10.43 20.36
N THR A 65 -14.27 11.42 19.73
CA THR A 65 -15.70 11.74 19.95
C THR A 65 -16.57 10.79 19.11
N PRO A 66 -17.91 10.73 19.36
CA PRO A 66 -18.83 10.00 18.45
C PRO A 66 -18.72 10.47 17.01
N GLN A 67 -18.55 11.79 16.78
CA GLN A 67 -18.31 12.35 15.45
C GLN A 67 -16.96 11.90 14.87
N GLY A 68 -15.91 11.79 15.70
CA GLY A 68 -14.61 11.24 15.31
C GLY A 68 -14.69 9.75 14.96
N LEU A 69 -15.52 8.97 15.66
CA LEU A 69 -15.75 7.55 15.32
C LEU A 69 -16.48 7.41 13.97
N ALA A 70 -17.46 8.26 13.70
CA ALA A 70 -18.14 8.28 12.41
C ALA A 70 -17.19 8.66 11.26
N GLU A 71 -16.32 9.66 11.48
CA GLU A 71 -15.29 10.04 10.51
C GLU A 71 -14.26 8.92 10.30
N LYS A 72 -13.81 8.27 11.37
CA LYS A 72 -12.95 7.09 11.29
C LYS A 72 -13.58 6.01 10.40
N ALA A 73 -14.85 5.67 10.61
CA ALA A 73 -15.56 4.67 9.80
C ALA A 73 -15.63 5.10 8.31
N ARG A 74 -15.92 6.36 8.03
CA ARG A 74 -15.94 6.93 6.68
C ARG A 74 -14.57 6.81 5.99
N LEU A 75 -13.51 7.16 6.70
CA LEU A 75 -12.13 7.07 6.19
C LEU A 75 -11.71 5.62 5.96
N THR A 76 -12.03 4.70 6.87
CA THR A 76 -11.79 3.26 6.71
C THR A 76 -12.46 2.74 5.44
N GLN A 77 -13.73 3.08 5.23
CA GLN A 77 -14.45 2.69 4.01
C GLN A 77 -13.79 3.25 2.75
N ALA A 78 -13.38 4.52 2.76
CA ALA A 78 -12.68 5.15 1.64
C ALA A 78 -11.34 4.48 1.33
N TYR A 79 -10.58 4.11 2.37
CA TYR A 79 -9.32 3.37 2.26
C TYR A 79 -9.54 2.00 1.62
N MET A 80 -10.50 1.23 2.12
CA MET A 80 -10.84 -0.09 1.56
C MET A 80 -11.25 -0.01 0.08
N GLN A 81 -12.08 0.98 -0.27
CA GLN A 81 -12.50 1.19 -1.66
C GLN A 81 -11.32 1.56 -2.57
N ALA A 82 -10.39 2.39 -2.09
CA ALA A 82 -9.18 2.75 -2.83
C ALA A 82 -8.27 1.53 -3.04
N SER A 83 -8.05 0.73 -2.01
CA SER A 83 -7.24 -0.51 -2.06
C SER A 83 -7.83 -1.53 -3.02
N LEU A 84 -9.16 -1.74 -2.98
CA LEU A 84 -9.84 -2.65 -3.91
C LEU A 84 -9.83 -2.16 -5.36
N ARG A 85 -9.85 -0.85 -5.60
CA ARG A 85 -9.69 -0.30 -6.96
C ARG A 85 -8.29 -0.55 -7.46
N PHE A 86 -7.27 -0.24 -6.65
CA PHE A 86 -5.88 -0.50 -6.98
C PHE A 86 -5.63 -1.98 -7.32
N TYR A 87 -6.10 -2.89 -6.44
CA TYR A 87 -6.00 -4.32 -6.68
C TYR A 87 -6.60 -4.74 -8.04
N ARG A 88 -7.83 -4.27 -8.33
CA ARG A 88 -8.51 -4.61 -9.60
C ARG A 88 -7.78 -4.06 -10.83
N GLU A 89 -7.25 -2.85 -10.73
CA GLU A 89 -6.50 -2.20 -11.79
C GLU A 89 -5.19 -2.94 -12.07
N MET A 90 -4.41 -3.20 -11.03
CA MET A 90 -3.12 -3.92 -11.16
C MET A 90 -3.31 -5.36 -11.63
N ARG A 91 -4.31 -6.06 -11.10
CA ARG A 91 -4.66 -7.39 -11.60
C ARG A 91 -5.09 -7.37 -13.07
N GLY A 92 -5.84 -6.36 -13.49
CA GLY A 92 -6.21 -6.17 -14.89
C GLY A 92 -5.00 -5.93 -15.78
N GLN A 93 -4.07 -5.09 -15.35
CA GLN A 93 -2.82 -4.82 -16.05
C GLN A 93 -1.94 -6.08 -16.13
N ALA A 94 -1.73 -6.79 -15.02
CA ALA A 94 -0.99 -8.05 -15.00
C ALA A 94 -1.59 -9.08 -15.97
N ARG A 95 -2.93 -9.22 -15.98
CA ARG A 95 -3.63 -10.11 -16.90
C ARG A 95 -3.39 -9.75 -18.36
N SER A 96 -3.41 -8.47 -18.70
CA SER A 96 -3.14 -7.99 -20.06
C SER A 96 -1.71 -8.31 -20.51
N LEU A 97 -0.72 -8.11 -19.62
CA LEU A 97 0.68 -8.44 -19.90
C LEU A 97 0.88 -9.95 -20.03
N LEU A 98 0.26 -10.75 -19.16
CA LEU A 98 0.33 -12.22 -19.27
C LEU A 98 -0.34 -12.75 -20.56
N THR A 99 -1.38 -12.10 -21.06
CA THR A 99 -1.96 -12.44 -22.37
C THR A 99 -0.93 -12.26 -23.47
N GLN A 100 -0.18 -11.16 -23.49
CA GLN A 100 0.91 -10.94 -24.45
C GLN A 100 2.00 -12.01 -24.36
N VAL A 101 2.35 -12.43 -23.13
CA VAL A 101 3.31 -13.51 -22.88
C VAL A 101 2.82 -14.82 -23.52
N MET A 102 1.56 -15.21 -23.27
CA MET A 102 0.98 -16.44 -23.83
C MET A 102 0.84 -16.39 -25.36
N GLU A 103 0.46 -15.25 -25.93
CA GLU A 103 0.41 -15.05 -27.37
C GLU A 103 1.79 -15.19 -28.02
N SER A 104 2.85 -14.84 -27.30
CA SER A 104 4.25 -15.03 -27.73
C SER A 104 4.79 -16.43 -27.44
N ARG A 105 3.92 -17.40 -27.11
CA ARG A 105 4.21 -18.82 -26.85
C ARG A 105 5.07 -19.11 -25.61
N TYR A 106 5.12 -18.18 -24.65
CA TYR A 106 5.70 -18.46 -23.35
C TYR A 106 4.60 -18.96 -22.39
N ASP A 107 4.92 -19.97 -21.59
CA ASP A 107 4.04 -20.51 -20.53
C ASP A 107 4.59 -20.22 -19.12
N MET A 108 5.66 -19.43 -19.05
CA MET A 108 6.32 -19.06 -17.81
C MET A 108 6.82 -17.62 -17.86
N VAL A 109 6.92 -17.02 -16.66
CA VAL A 109 7.45 -15.66 -16.46
C VAL A 109 8.30 -15.61 -15.19
N ARG A 110 9.18 -14.62 -15.11
CA ARG A 110 9.85 -14.22 -13.90
C ARG A 110 9.14 -12.98 -13.32
N ILE A 111 9.13 -12.83 -12.00
CA ILE A 111 8.64 -11.63 -11.33
C ILE A 111 9.83 -10.96 -10.66
N GLU A 112 10.14 -9.74 -11.09
CA GLU A 112 11.20 -8.90 -10.53
C GLU A 112 10.57 -7.82 -9.66
N GLY A 113 10.98 -7.74 -8.40
CA GLY A 113 10.46 -6.84 -7.37
C GLY A 113 9.70 -7.57 -6.28
N ASP A 114 9.23 -6.81 -5.31
CA ASP A 114 8.60 -7.30 -4.08
C ASP A 114 7.33 -6.50 -3.71
N GLY A 115 6.74 -6.84 -2.57
CA GLY A 115 5.57 -6.17 -2.02
C GLY A 115 4.24 -6.57 -2.67
N ASP A 116 3.18 -5.84 -2.28
CA ASP A 116 1.79 -6.19 -2.62
C ASP A 116 1.55 -6.34 -4.14
N LEU A 117 2.22 -5.52 -4.96
CA LEU A 117 2.06 -5.59 -6.41
C LEU A 117 2.69 -6.86 -7.00
N ALA A 118 3.85 -7.29 -6.49
CA ALA A 118 4.45 -8.55 -6.89
C ALA A 118 3.57 -9.74 -6.49
N ASP A 119 2.92 -9.69 -5.33
CA ASP A 119 1.98 -10.71 -4.87
C ASP A 119 0.71 -10.76 -5.75
N ILE A 120 0.19 -9.59 -6.16
CA ILE A 120 -0.90 -9.52 -7.15
C ILE A 120 -0.49 -10.20 -8.47
N CYS A 121 0.75 -9.97 -8.92
CA CYS A 121 1.28 -10.61 -10.13
C CYS A 121 1.36 -12.13 -9.97
N ARG A 122 1.91 -12.64 -8.84
CA ARG A 122 1.98 -14.09 -8.54
C ARG A 122 0.62 -14.73 -8.56
N LEU A 123 -0.36 -14.12 -7.86
CA LEU A 123 -1.74 -14.61 -7.83
C LEU A 123 -2.38 -14.61 -9.24
N THR A 124 -2.13 -13.57 -10.04
CA THR A 124 -2.65 -13.48 -11.41
C THR A 124 -2.01 -14.52 -12.32
N CYS A 125 -0.70 -14.80 -12.16
CA CYS A 125 -0.04 -15.90 -12.88
C CYS A 125 -0.69 -17.25 -12.55
N LEU A 126 -0.96 -17.51 -11.27
CA LEU A 126 -1.64 -18.73 -10.83
C LEU A 126 -3.03 -18.86 -11.46
N GLU A 127 -3.82 -17.79 -11.48
CA GLU A 127 -5.15 -17.76 -12.12
C GLU A 127 -5.10 -18.02 -13.63
N GLN A 128 -4.08 -17.50 -14.31
CA GLN A 128 -3.89 -17.67 -15.75
C GLN A 128 -3.14 -18.96 -16.13
N LYS A 129 -2.72 -19.76 -15.13
CA LYS A 129 -1.91 -20.99 -15.30
C LYS A 129 -0.55 -20.74 -15.97
N VAL A 130 0.00 -19.54 -15.79
CA VAL A 130 1.36 -19.20 -16.17
C VAL A 130 2.29 -19.52 -15.00
N ARG A 131 3.36 -20.26 -15.27
CA ARG A 131 4.32 -20.64 -14.24
C ARG A 131 5.24 -19.47 -13.88
N VAL A 132 5.47 -19.28 -12.59
CA VAL A 132 6.47 -18.31 -12.10
C VAL A 132 7.79 -19.05 -11.87
N VAL A 133 8.87 -18.53 -12.45
CA VAL A 133 10.23 -19.05 -12.30
C VAL A 133 10.99 -18.16 -11.33
N GLU A 134 11.60 -18.73 -10.30
CA GLU A 134 12.33 -18.00 -9.26
C GLU A 134 13.85 -18.00 -9.48
N GLU A 135 14.37 -18.74 -10.49
CA GLU A 135 15.79 -18.84 -10.74
C GLU A 135 16.37 -17.55 -11.33
N GLU A 136 17.47 -17.07 -10.75
CA GLU A 136 18.20 -15.88 -11.19
C GLU A 136 18.71 -16.00 -12.64
N ASP A 137 18.94 -17.24 -13.14
CA ASP A 137 19.42 -17.52 -14.49
C ASP A 137 18.32 -17.61 -15.55
N ALA A 138 17.07 -17.32 -15.21
CA ALA A 138 15.95 -17.39 -16.15
C ALA A 138 15.88 -16.18 -17.11
N ASN A 139 17.01 -15.71 -17.63
CA ASN A 139 17.07 -14.59 -18.58
C ASN A 139 16.43 -14.90 -19.94
N HIS A 140 16.10 -16.16 -20.19
CA HIS A 140 15.43 -16.64 -21.41
C HIS A 140 13.89 -16.57 -21.34
N VAL A 141 13.32 -16.14 -20.20
CA VAL A 141 11.86 -15.96 -20.06
C VAL A 141 11.49 -14.50 -19.83
N PRO A 142 10.26 -14.07 -20.25
CA PRO A 142 9.78 -12.74 -19.98
C PRO A 142 9.70 -12.45 -18.49
N ALA A 143 9.94 -11.18 -18.10
CA ALA A 143 9.84 -10.73 -16.72
C ALA A 143 8.72 -9.71 -16.53
N LEU A 144 7.86 -9.93 -15.55
CA LEU A 144 6.99 -8.89 -14.99
C LEU A 144 7.82 -8.08 -13.98
N VAL A 145 8.09 -6.83 -14.31
CA VAL A 145 8.93 -5.93 -13.51
C VAL A 145 8.06 -5.01 -12.68
N VAL A 146 8.24 -5.07 -11.38
CA VAL A 146 7.52 -4.24 -10.39
C VAL A 146 8.47 -3.18 -9.86
N GLU A 147 8.17 -1.91 -10.17
CA GLU A 147 8.91 -0.74 -9.70
C GLU A 147 7.96 0.20 -8.95
N GLY A 148 7.95 0.13 -7.62
CA GLY A 148 7.01 0.86 -6.77
C GLY A 148 5.56 0.46 -7.07
N MET A 149 4.77 1.36 -7.65
CA MET A 149 3.37 1.11 -8.04
C MET A 149 3.19 0.91 -9.55
N GLN A 150 4.26 0.65 -10.28
CA GLN A 150 4.23 0.43 -11.73
C GLN A 150 4.55 -1.02 -12.06
N LEU A 151 3.87 -1.53 -13.07
CA LEU A 151 4.06 -2.87 -13.61
C LEU A 151 4.39 -2.77 -15.09
N SER A 152 5.45 -3.44 -15.51
CA SER A 152 5.87 -3.50 -16.91
C SER A 152 6.27 -4.93 -17.29
N LEU A 153 6.33 -5.20 -18.59
CA LEU A 153 6.81 -6.46 -19.15
C LEU A 153 8.15 -6.23 -19.82
N ARG A 154 9.15 -7.01 -19.43
CA ARG A 154 10.45 -7.07 -20.09
C ARG A 154 10.58 -8.40 -20.80
N TRP A 155 10.88 -8.34 -22.09
CA TRP A 155 11.16 -9.53 -22.89
C TRP A 155 12.59 -10.01 -22.64
N PRO A 156 12.85 -11.33 -22.79
CA PRO A 156 14.22 -11.83 -22.78
C PRO A 156 15.00 -11.15 -23.92
N GLN A 157 16.24 -10.78 -23.64
CA GLN A 157 17.15 -10.33 -24.69
C GLN A 157 17.45 -11.55 -25.57
N ASP A 158 17.25 -11.40 -26.87
CA ASP A 158 17.74 -12.41 -27.83
C ASP A 158 19.24 -12.55 -27.56
N VAL A 159 19.64 -13.72 -27.13
CA VAL A 159 21.06 -14.09 -27.11
C VAL A 159 21.44 -14.13 -28.57
N GLU A 160 22.08 -13.07 -29.06
CA GLU A 160 22.72 -13.10 -30.37
C GLU A 160 23.62 -14.34 -30.37
N ASP A 161 23.16 -15.37 -31.06
CA ASP A 161 23.94 -16.56 -31.33
C ASP A 161 25.19 -16.10 -32.07
N GLY A 162 26.27 -15.99 -31.33
CA GLY A 162 27.62 -15.78 -31.87
C GLY A 162 28.04 -17.01 -32.68
N SER A 163 27.43 -17.19 -33.84
CA SER A 163 27.93 -18.07 -34.86
C SER A 163 28.93 -17.31 -35.70
N THR A 164 30.19 -17.54 -35.38
CA THR A 164 31.28 -17.41 -36.38
C THR A 164 32.12 -18.68 -36.38
#